data_ca78ba8720bf27f7b8d8b38051c21b8d
#
_entry.id   ca78ba8720bf27f7b8d8b38051c21b8d
#
_cell.length_a   1.000
_cell.length_b   1.000
_cell.length_c   1.000
_cell.angle_alpha   90.00
_cell.angle_beta   90.00
_cell.angle_gamma   90.00
#
_symmetry.space_group_name_H-M   'P 1'
#
loop_
_entity.id
_entity.type
_entity.pdbx_description
1 polymer ?
#
loop_
_entity_poly.entity_id
_entity_poly.type
_entity_poly.pdbx_seq_one_letter_code
_entity_poly.pdbx_strand_id
1 'polypeptide(L)'
;MVTFKDKDQIKRLAPSIFATQAHDHMSDRYSFIPSDQIIDQFHDLGWEVTDAKQPKSYKRSPDNKKHLVTFQPKDLNLTVSDPRAVDSKVLPQILMTNSSDGSSSLSFAAGLFALICENGLVIQTLDLGSFNQRHMNLGMETVENAINHITAMVPNLANSIEGMSQKKLTHSEQLLLADQAKEARWGNESTVDSRMLLTPRRVEDSGGDLWTTFNVIQENTIQGGFKSETQKRVARKLTNMDALQRVNMALWSQAESLLQTA
;
A
#
# COMPACT_ATOMS: atom_id res chain seq x y z
N MET A 1 16.15 -5.82 -7.95
CA MET A 1 15.71 -5.31 -9.27
C MET A 1 14.21 -5.55 -9.38
N VAL A 2 13.42 -4.52 -9.66
CA VAL A 2 11.97 -4.65 -9.86
C VAL A 2 11.72 -5.44 -11.15
N THR A 3 10.84 -6.44 -11.10
CA THR A 3 10.49 -7.26 -12.26
C THR A 3 9.06 -6.96 -12.66
N PHE A 4 8.88 -6.42 -13.86
CA PHE A 4 7.57 -6.20 -14.43
C PHE A 4 6.93 -7.51 -14.89
N LYS A 5 5.61 -7.60 -14.78
CA LYS A 5 4.83 -8.79 -15.12
C LYS A 5 4.17 -8.63 -16.49
N ASP A 6 4.32 -9.61 -17.35
CA ASP A 6 3.54 -9.70 -18.58
C ASP A 6 2.09 -10.18 -18.32
N LYS A 7 1.22 -10.04 -19.32
CA LYS A 7 -0.21 -10.42 -19.21
C LYS A 7 -0.41 -11.89 -18.80
N ASP A 8 0.44 -12.81 -19.23
CA ASP A 8 0.34 -14.23 -18.89
C ASP A 8 0.73 -14.48 -17.43
N GLN A 9 1.75 -13.78 -16.93
CA GLN A 9 2.15 -13.84 -15.52
C GLN A 9 1.04 -13.26 -14.62
N ILE A 10 0.46 -12.11 -15.00
CA ILE A 10 -0.65 -11.49 -14.28
C ILE A 10 -1.85 -12.44 -14.24
N LYS A 11 -2.20 -13.07 -15.38
CA LYS A 11 -3.32 -14.02 -15.46
C LYS A 11 -3.12 -15.25 -14.55
N ARG A 12 -1.90 -15.75 -14.42
CA ARG A 12 -1.59 -16.85 -13.49
C ARG A 12 -1.72 -16.44 -12.02
N LEU A 13 -1.36 -15.20 -11.68
CA LEU A 13 -1.41 -14.68 -10.31
C LEU A 13 -2.83 -14.31 -9.88
N ALA A 14 -3.58 -13.66 -10.76
CA ALA A 14 -4.91 -13.15 -10.50
C ALA A 14 -5.80 -13.21 -11.76
N PRO A 15 -6.34 -14.39 -12.13
CA PRO A 15 -7.20 -14.56 -13.31
C PRO A 15 -8.44 -13.66 -13.29
N SER A 16 -8.96 -13.26 -12.14
CA SER A 16 -10.10 -12.34 -12.01
C SER A 16 -9.89 -10.96 -12.64
N ILE A 17 -8.64 -10.56 -12.92
CA ILE A 17 -8.31 -9.32 -13.63
C ILE A 17 -8.84 -9.35 -15.08
N PHE A 18 -8.88 -10.53 -15.66
CA PHE A 18 -9.29 -10.75 -17.06
C PHE A 18 -10.76 -11.19 -17.21
N ALA A 19 -11.60 -10.90 -16.21
CA ALA A 19 -13.05 -11.06 -16.33
C ALA A 19 -13.58 -10.17 -17.45
N THR A 20 -14.44 -10.71 -18.31
CA THR A 20 -15.04 -9.99 -19.46
C THR A 20 -16.43 -9.46 -19.16
N GLN A 21 -17.02 -9.86 -18.03
CA GLN A 21 -18.36 -9.45 -17.60
C GLN A 21 -18.50 -9.51 -16.09
N ALA A 22 -19.50 -8.83 -15.55
CA ALA A 22 -19.89 -8.97 -14.14
C ALA A 22 -20.33 -10.39 -13.82
N HIS A 23 -20.23 -10.78 -12.56
CA HIS A 23 -20.76 -12.07 -12.11
C HIS A 23 -22.29 -12.11 -12.22
N ASP A 24 -22.88 -13.27 -12.56
CA ASP A 24 -24.30 -13.46 -12.88
C ASP A 24 -25.27 -13.01 -11.77
N HIS A 25 -24.82 -12.94 -10.51
CA HIS A 25 -25.68 -12.47 -9.41
C HIS A 25 -25.69 -10.93 -9.25
N MET A 26 -24.95 -10.18 -10.07
CA MET A 26 -24.96 -8.73 -10.04
C MET A 26 -26.26 -8.18 -10.60
N SER A 27 -26.73 -7.07 -10.04
CA SER A 27 -27.91 -6.38 -10.54
C SER A 27 -27.61 -5.54 -11.78
N ASP A 28 -28.63 -5.17 -12.52
CA ASP A 28 -28.52 -4.27 -13.69
C ASP A 28 -27.94 -2.89 -13.36
N ARG A 29 -27.88 -2.53 -12.08
CA ARG A 29 -27.26 -1.29 -11.62
C ARG A 29 -25.76 -1.39 -11.44
N TYR A 30 -25.21 -2.60 -11.54
CA TYR A 30 -23.77 -2.81 -11.39
C TYR A 30 -23.03 -2.39 -12.66
N SER A 31 -22.14 -1.43 -12.53
CA SER A 31 -21.26 -0.98 -13.62
C SER A 31 -20.02 -1.86 -13.64
N PHE A 32 -19.93 -2.79 -14.60
CA PHE A 32 -18.73 -3.58 -14.79
C PHE A 32 -17.61 -2.73 -15.39
N ILE A 33 -16.47 -2.71 -14.74
CA ILE A 33 -15.25 -2.03 -15.20
C ILE A 33 -14.15 -3.07 -15.41
N PRO A 34 -13.72 -3.32 -16.65
CA PRO A 34 -12.69 -4.30 -16.97
C PRO A 34 -11.33 -3.89 -16.42
N SER A 35 -10.73 -4.72 -15.56
CA SER A 35 -9.44 -4.41 -14.93
C SER A 35 -8.26 -4.49 -15.90
N ASP A 36 -8.34 -5.31 -16.93
CA ASP A 36 -7.35 -5.38 -17.99
C ASP A 36 -7.26 -4.08 -18.81
N GLN A 37 -8.40 -3.41 -19.07
CA GLN A 37 -8.41 -2.09 -19.71
C GLN A 37 -7.80 -1.01 -18.83
N ILE A 38 -8.03 -1.07 -17.51
CA ILE A 38 -7.36 -0.16 -16.56
C ILE A 38 -5.84 -0.37 -16.59
N ILE A 39 -5.37 -1.63 -16.67
CA ILE A 39 -3.94 -1.93 -16.79
C ILE A 39 -3.38 -1.31 -18.08
N ASP A 40 -4.08 -1.43 -19.20
CA ASP A 40 -3.63 -0.86 -20.46
C ASP A 40 -3.53 0.68 -20.37
N GLN A 41 -4.46 1.37 -19.71
CA GLN A 41 -4.38 2.81 -19.46
C GLN A 41 -3.17 3.21 -18.59
N PHE A 42 -2.86 2.43 -17.54
CA PHE A 42 -1.66 2.66 -16.75
C PHE A 42 -0.38 2.45 -17.58
N HIS A 43 -0.34 1.45 -18.47
CA HIS A 43 0.76 1.24 -19.39
C HIS A 43 0.99 2.43 -20.32
N ASP A 44 -0.10 3.02 -20.87
CA ASP A 44 -0.04 4.21 -21.74
C ASP A 44 0.54 5.43 -21.00
N LEU A 45 0.38 5.50 -19.69
CA LEU A 45 0.97 6.52 -18.81
C LEU A 45 2.36 6.16 -18.29
N GLY A 46 2.96 5.08 -18.77
CA GLY A 46 4.31 4.64 -18.39
C GLY A 46 4.41 3.89 -17.06
N TRP A 47 3.30 3.31 -16.58
CA TRP A 47 3.27 2.46 -15.39
C TRP A 47 3.19 1.00 -15.78
N GLU A 48 3.92 0.14 -15.07
CA GLU A 48 3.98 -1.29 -15.34
C GLU A 48 3.54 -2.09 -14.11
N VAL A 49 2.91 -3.24 -14.33
CA VAL A 49 2.50 -4.14 -13.25
C VAL A 49 3.72 -4.86 -12.67
N THR A 50 3.89 -4.74 -11.36
CA THR A 50 4.96 -5.45 -10.63
C THR A 50 4.43 -6.62 -9.81
N ASP A 51 3.18 -6.56 -9.35
CA ASP A 51 2.55 -7.64 -8.61
C ASP A 51 1.04 -7.66 -8.84
N ALA A 52 0.46 -8.86 -8.76
CA ALA A 52 -0.97 -9.07 -8.82
C ALA A 52 -1.37 -10.16 -7.82
N LYS A 53 -2.45 -9.94 -7.08
CA LYS A 53 -2.93 -10.87 -6.04
C LYS A 53 -4.43 -11.00 -6.09
N GLN A 54 -4.92 -12.21 -5.83
CA GLN A 54 -6.31 -12.48 -5.49
C GLN A 54 -6.42 -13.51 -4.37
N PRO A 55 -7.49 -13.50 -3.54
CA PRO A 55 -7.67 -14.50 -2.49
C PRO A 55 -7.81 -15.91 -3.07
N LYS A 56 -7.11 -16.87 -2.49
CA LYS A 56 -7.32 -18.29 -2.77
C LYS A 56 -8.64 -18.71 -2.13
N SER A 57 -9.59 -19.22 -2.90
CA SER A 57 -10.84 -19.75 -2.39
C SER A 57 -11.24 -20.98 -3.20
N TYR A 58 -11.61 -22.03 -2.50
CA TYR A 58 -12.09 -23.28 -3.09
C TYR A 58 -13.60 -23.25 -3.41
N LYS A 59 -14.34 -22.25 -2.93
CA LYS A 59 -15.82 -22.21 -2.99
C LYS A 59 -16.40 -21.27 -4.05
N ARG A 60 -15.61 -20.44 -4.71
CA ARG A 60 -16.06 -19.47 -5.73
C ARG A 60 -15.18 -19.56 -6.96
N SER A 61 -15.74 -19.25 -8.13
CA SER A 61 -14.97 -19.12 -9.37
C SER A 61 -13.74 -18.20 -9.14
N PRO A 62 -12.57 -18.56 -9.65
CA PRO A 62 -11.40 -17.68 -9.59
C PRO A 62 -11.58 -16.39 -10.40
N ASP A 63 -12.48 -16.38 -11.38
CA ASP A 63 -12.55 -15.37 -12.44
C ASP A 63 -13.26 -14.07 -12.05
N ASN A 64 -13.95 -14.02 -10.91
CA ASN A 64 -14.75 -12.85 -10.52
C ASN A 64 -14.41 -12.27 -9.15
N LYS A 65 -13.29 -12.66 -8.56
CA LYS A 65 -12.92 -12.27 -7.20
C LYS A 65 -12.33 -10.88 -7.12
N LYS A 66 -12.38 -10.32 -5.90
CA LYS A 66 -11.52 -9.19 -5.53
C LYS A 66 -10.07 -9.49 -5.88
N HIS A 67 -9.41 -8.53 -6.51
CA HIS A 67 -7.99 -8.59 -6.81
C HIS A 67 -7.30 -7.27 -6.50
N LEU A 68 -6.00 -7.35 -6.30
CA LEU A 68 -5.10 -6.23 -6.07
C LEU A 68 -4.05 -6.25 -7.18
N VAL A 69 -3.79 -5.11 -7.79
CA VAL A 69 -2.70 -4.90 -8.75
C VAL A 69 -1.80 -3.80 -8.25
N THR A 70 -0.50 -4.03 -8.30
CA THR A 70 0.52 -3.04 -7.95
C THR A 70 1.22 -2.58 -9.20
N PHE A 71 1.24 -1.27 -9.42
CA PHE A 71 1.94 -0.62 -10.52
C PHE A 71 3.14 0.14 -10.00
N GLN A 72 4.20 0.20 -10.81
CA GLN A 72 5.35 1.07 -10.60
C GLN A 72 5.70 1.77 -11.92
N PRO A 73 6.29 2.98 -11.86
CA PRO A 73 6.68 3.66 -13.08
C PRO A 73 7.80 2.89 -13.78
N LYS A 74 7.72 2.81 -15.11
CA LYS A 74 8.77 2.27 -15.96
C LYS A 74 10.01 3.16 -15.95
N ASP A 75 9.78 4.47 -15.92
CA ASP A 75 10.83 5.48 -15.82
C ASP A 75 11.26 5.64 -14.35
N LEU A 76 12.49 5.25 -14.06
CA LEU A 76 13.10 5.37 -12.74
C LEU A 76 13.42 6.82 -12.32
N ASN A 77 13.22 7.81 -13.18
CA ASN A 77 13.37 9.23 -12.82
C ASN A 77 12.33 9.70 -11.80
N LEU A 78 11.23 8.94 -11.63
CA LEU A 78 10.25 9.17 -10.57
C LEU A 78 10.68 8.57 -9.22
N THR A 79 11.86 7.97 -9.11
CA THR A 79 12.35 7.42 -7.86
C THR A 79 12.89 8.53 -6.95
N VAL A 80 12.67 8.37 -5.66
CA VAL A 80 13.21 9.26 -4.62
C VAL A 80 14.39 8.58 -3.95
N SER A 81 15.45 9.32 -3.62
CA SER A 81 16.54 8.78 -2.80
C SER A 81 16.01 8.42 -1.43
N ASP A 82 16.35 7.23 -0.93
CA ASP A 82 16.03 6.86 0.45
C ASP A 82 17.08 7.51 1.39
N PRO A 83 16.69 8.44 2.28
CA PRO A 83 17.64 9.14 3.14
C PRO A 83 18.41 8.22 4.11
N ARG A 84 17.95 6.96 4.28
CA ARG A 84 18.56 5.99 5.20
C ARG A 84 19.84 5.36 4.66
N ALA A 85 20.00 5.26 3.36
CA ALA A 85 21.17 4.61 2.76
C ALA A 85 21.56 5.22 1.42
N VAL A 86 22.89 5.33 1.22
CA VAL A 86 23.47 5.75 -0.05
C VAL A 86 23.07 4.75 -1.14
N ASP A 87 22.68 5.26 -2.30
CA ASP A 87 22.21 4.49 -3.46
C ASP A 87 20.91 3.71 -3.28
N SER A 88 20.25 3.84 -2.13
CA SER A 88 18.92 3.29 -1.95
C SER A 88 17.84 4.20 -2.51
N LYS A 89 16.76 3.58 -3.00
CA LYS A 89 15.66 4.28 -3.65
C LYS A 89 14.32 3.90 -3.06
N VAL A 90 13.45 4.87 -3.04
CA VAL A 90 12.02 4.68 -2.80
C VAL A 90 11.31 4.79 -4.13
N LEU A 91 10.54 3.76 -4.46
CA LEU A 91 9.79 3.68 -5.71
C LEU A 91 8.33 4.03 -5.43
N PRO A 92 7.76 5.00 -6.14
CA PRO A 92 6.33 5.22 -6.06
C PRO A 92 5.58 4.00 -6.59
N GLN A 93 4.43 3.73 -5.98
CA GLN A 93 3.53 2.65 -6.37
C GLN A 93 2.11 3.18 -6.48
N ILE A 94 1.34 2.60 -7.39
CA ILE A 94 -0.10 2.73 -7.38
C ILE A 94 -0.69 1.34 -7.16
N LEU A 95 -1.63 1.26 -6.22
CA LEU A 95 -2.37 0.04 -5.94
C LEU A 95 -3.78 0.20 -6.45
N MET A 96 -4.22 -0.75 -7.26
CA MET A 96 -5.59 -0.88 -7.71
C MET A 96 -6.24 -2.06 -7.00
N THR A 97 -7.41 -1.85 -6.43
CA THR A 97 -8.29 -2.93 -5.98
C THR A 97 -9.56 -2.90 -6.82
N ASN A 98 -10.01 -4.05 -7.31
CA ASN A 98 -11.25 -4.20 -8.06
C ASN A 98 -11.87 -5.58 -7.84
N SER A 99 -13.13 -5.77 -8.26
CA SER A 99 -13.80 -7.07 -8.34
C SER A 99 -14.89 -7.04 -9.38
N SER A 100 -15.26 -8.21 -9.91
CA SER A 100 -16.40 -8.35 -10.84
C SER A 100 -17.63 -8.96 -10.17
N ASP A 101 -17.54 -9.30 -8.86
CA ASP A 101 -18.59 -9.93 -8.05
C ASP A 101 -19.15 -9.02 -6.96
N GLY A 102 -18.84 -7.72 -7.00
CA GLY A 102 -19.29 -6.74 -6.00
C GLY A 102 -18.64 -6.89 -4.62
N SER A 103 -17.66 -7.79 -4.45
CA SER A 103 -16.97 -8.00 -3.16
C SER A 103 -16.02 -6.84 -2.79
N SER A 104 -15.74 -5.95 -3.73
CA SER A 104 -14.95 -4.73 -3.53
C SER A 104 -15.42 -3.61 -4.43
N SER A 105 -15.26 -2.37 -3.99
CA SER A 105 -15.29 -1.20 -4.87
C SER A 105 -14.01 -1.13 -5.72
N LEU A 106 -14.07 -0.39 -6.84
CA LEU A 106 -12.87 0.04 -7.54
C LEU A 106 -12.17 1.11 -6.70
N SER A 107 -10.89 0.90 -6.41
CA SER A 107 -10.08 1.90 -5.70
C SER A 107 -8.66 1.96 -6.24
N PHE A 108 -8.12 3.17 -6.23
CA PHE A 108 -6.69 3.44 -6.44
C PHE A 108 -6.12 4.07 -5.18
N ALA A 109 -4.88 3.72 -4.87
CA ALA A 109 -4.13 4.32 -3.77
C ALA A 109 -2.68 4.53 -4.20
N ALA A 110 -2.14 5.73 -3.98
CA ALA A 110 -0.72 5.96 -4.12
C ALA A 110 0.04 5.30 -2.97
N GLY A 111 1.25 4.86 -3.23
CA GLY A 111 2.09 4.19 -2.25
C GLY A 111 3.57 4.40 -2.53
N LEU A 112 4.38 3.87 -1.64
CA LEU A 112 5.84 3.88 -1.72
C LEU A 112 6.39 2.48 -1.47
N PHE A 113 7.44 2.13 -2.18
CA PHE A 113 8.17 0.89 -1.98
C PHE A 113 9.64 1.22 -1.73
N ALA A 114 10.10 1.01 -0.49
CA ALA A 114 11.50 1.18 -0.14
C ALA A 114 12.28 -0.10 -0.46
N LEU A 115 13.33 0.00 -1.30
CA LEU A 115 14.14 -1.14 -1.72
C LEU A 115 14.91 -1.79 -0.56
N ILE A 116 15.22 -1.02 0.49
CA ILE A 116 15.96 -1.52 1.66
C ILE A 116 15.17 -2.59 2.41
N CYS A 117 13.89 -2.38 2.64
CA CYS A 117 13.08 -3.26 3.50
C CYS A 117 12.15 -4.18 2.72
N GLU A 118 12.07 -4.03 1.40
CA GLU A 118 11.13 -4.77 0.52
C GLU A 118 9.67 -4.75 1.02
N ASN A 119 9.35 -3.80 1.91
CA ASN A 119 7.99 -3.60 2.40
C ASN A 119 7.27 -2.59 1.50
N GLY A 120 6.21 -3.02 0.88
CA GLY A 120 5.31 -2.10 0.18
C GLY A 120 4.56 -1.23 1.19
N LEU A 121 4.78 0.08 1.14
CA LEU A 121 3.99 1.06 1.87
C LEU A 121 2.82 1.49 1.00
N VAL A 122 1.60 1.19 1.43
CA VAL A 122 0.39 1.70 0.80
C VAL A 122 -0.01 2.97 1.51
N ILE A 123 0.05 4.07 0.79
CA ILE A 123 -0.42 5.37 1.26
C ILE A 123 -1.76 5.64 0.60
N GLN A 124 -2.77 5.87 1.42
CA GLN A 124 -4.06 6.36 0.97
C GLN A 124 -4.42 7.53 1.86
N THR A 125 -3.96 8.71 1.49
CA THR A 125 -4.41 9.96 2.13
C THR A 125 -5.32 10.69 1.19
N LEU A 126 -6.26 11.46 1.74
CA LEU A 126 -7.13 12.34 0.96
C LEU A 126 -6.29 13.38 0.18
N ASP A 127 -5.14 13.77 0.73
CA ASP A 127 -4.25 14.78 0.16
C ASP A 127 -3.29 14.22 -0.90
N LEU A 128 -2.95 12.92 -0.84
CA LEU A 128 -2.04 12.26 -1.80
C LEU A 128 -2.77 11.49 -2.91
N GLY A 129 -4.08 11.68 -3.02
CA GLY A 129 -4.90 11.04 -4.05
C GLY A 129 -5.29 9.61 -3.69
N SER A 130 -6.55 9.45 -3.34
CA SER A 130 -7.21 8.16 -3.33
C SER A 130 -8.51 8.25 -4.11
N PHE A 131 -8.80 7.19 -4.84
CA PHE A 131 -10.06 7.02 -5.51
C PHE A 131 -10.72 5.76 -4.97
N ASN A 132 -11.97 5.88 -4.52
CA ASN A 132 -12.74 4.73 -4.06
C ASN A 132 -14.21 4.93 -4.47
N GLN A 133 -14.66 4.15 -5.43
CA GLN A 133 -16.01 4.25 -5.98
C GLN A 133 -16.68 2.88 -6.06
N ARG A 134 -17.93 2.83 -5.61
CA ARG A 134 -18.77 1.65 -5.83
C ARG A 134 -19.10 1.49 -7.33
N HIS A 135 -19.29 0.25 -7.76
CA HIS A 135 -19.70 -0.10 -9.12
C HIS A 135 -21.17 0.25 -9.39
N MET A 136 -21.51 1.53 -9.24
CA MET A 136 -22.86 2.04 -9.54
C MET A 136 -22.71 3.35 -10.29
N ASN A 137 -23.24 3.40 -11.51
CA ASN A 137 -23.11 4.55 -12.41
C ASN A 137 -21.64 4.97 -12.65
N LEU A 138 -20.72 4.01 -12.64
CA LEU A 138 -19.29 4.24 -12.84
C LEU A 138 -18.96 4.01 -14.31
N GLY A 139 -18.52 5.06 -15.01
CA GLY A 139 -18.05 5.02 -16.39
C GLY A 139 -16.52 5.02 -16.50
N MET A 140 -15.98 4.57 -17.62
CA MET A 140 -14.53 4.55 -17.89
C MET A 140 -13.92 5.96 -17.86
N GLU A 141 -14.61 7.01 -18.29
CA GLU A 141 -14.16 8.39 -18.20
C GLU A 141 -13.83 8.80 -16.74
N THR A 142 -14.68 8.40 -15.78
CA THR A 142 -14.40 8.65 -14.36
C THR A 142 -13.15 7.91 -13.89
N VAL A 143 -12.93 6.70 -14.40
CA VAL A 143 -11.73 5.89 -14.10
C VAL A 143 -10.48 6.55 -14.68
N GLU A 144 -10.50 6.99 -15.93
CA GLU A 144 -9.40 7.71 -16.60
C GLU A 144 -9.02 8.98 -15.84
N ASN A 145 -10.02 9.78 -15.44
CA ASN A 145 -9.79 10.98 -14.63
C ASN A 145 -9.13 10.64 -13.29
N ALA A 146 -9.54 9.55 -12.64
CA ALA A 146 -8.94 9.09 -11.39
C ALA A 146 -7.50 8.60 -11.57
N ILE A 147 -7.19 7.91 -12.67
CA ILE A 147 -5.83 7.47 -13.01
C ILE A 147 -4.92 8.68 -13.24
N ASN A 148 -5.35 9.64 -14.05
CA ASN A 148 -4.60 10.87 -14.32
C ASN A 148 -4.34 11.66 -13.03
N HIS A 149 -5.36 11.76 -12.17
CA HIS A 149 -5.22 12.47 -10.89
C HIS A 149 -4.19 11.80 -9.99
N ILE A 150 -4.28 10.47 -9.78
CA ILE A 150 -3.38 9.76 -8.86
C ILE A 150 -1.93 9.75 -9.39
N THR A 151 -1.73 9.63 -10.69
CA THR A 151 -0.38 9.68 -11.28
C THR A 151 0.26 11.05 -11.13
N ALA A 152 -0.53 12.13 -11.26
CA ALA A 152 -0.07 13.50 -11.04
C ALA A 152 0.30 13.81 -9.57
N MET A 153 -0.24 13.06 -8.61
CA MET A 153 0.05 13.24 -7.17
C MET A 153 1.37 12.60 -6.73
N VAL A 154 1.89 11.63 -7.49
CA VAL A 154 3.09 10.87 -7.11
C VAL A 154 4.32 11.75 -6.81
N PRO A 155 4.63 12.83 -7.54
CA PRO A 155 5.74 13.71 -7.20
C PRO A 155 5.66 14.34 -5.80
N ASN A 156 4.46 14.54 -5.26
CA ASN A 156 4.29 15.10 -3.91
C ASN A 156 4.80 14.16 -2.81
N LEU A 157 4.84 12.85 -3.07
CA LEU A 157 5.41 11.87 -2.14
C LEU A 157 6.89 12.11 -1.85
N ALA A 158 7.64 12.60 -2.84
CA ALA A 158 9.06 12.94 -2.67
C ALA A 158 9.25 14.05 -1.61
N ASN A 159 8.43 15.08 -1.68
CA ASN A 159 8.47 16.21 -0.75
C ASN A 159 8.14 15.75 0.69
N SER A 160 7.17 14.84 0.84
CA SER A 160 6.82 14.27 2.16
C SER A 160 7.98 13.47 2.75
N ILE A 161 8.68 12.66 1.95
CA ILE A 161 9.85 11.90 2.41
C ILE A 161 10.97 12.82 2.85
N GLU A 162 11.26 13.85 2.05
CA GLU A 162 12.29 14.83 2.38
C GLU A 162 11.96 15.54 3.70
N GLY A 163 10.74 16.05 3.85
CA GLY A 163 10.29 16.67 5.11
C GLY A 163 10.41 15.73 6.31
N MET A 164 9.97 14.47 6.16
CA MET A 164 10.07 13.47 7.23
C MET A 164 11.52 13.15 7.60
N SER A 165 12.44 13.13 6.64
CA SER A 165 13.86 12.85 6.88
C SER A 165 14.57 13.97 7.64
N GLN A 166 14.11 15.21 7.48
CA GLN A 166 14.64 16.38 8.18
C GLN A 166 14.10 16.52 9.60
N LYS A 167 12.88 16.00 9.86
CA LYS A 167 12.24 16.10 11.17
C LYS A 167 12.80 15.07 12.16
N LYS A 168 13.56 15.52 13.15
CA LYS A 168 14.02 14.69 14.27
C LYS A 168 12.89 14.50 15.29
N LEU A 169 12.72 13.26 15.76
CA LEU A 169 11.75 12.89 16.78
C LEU A 169 12.44 12.71 18.14
N THR A 170 11.79 13.20 19.19
CA THR A 170 12.11 12.79 20.55
C THR A 170 11.70 11.33 20.77
N HIS A 171 12.28 10.69 21.79
CA HIS A 171 11.90 9.31 22.14
C HIS A 171 10.41 9.17 22.50
N SER A 172 9.81 10.20 23.09
CA SER A 172 8.38 10.22 23.42
C SER A 172 7.50 10.26 22.15
N GLU A 173 7.89 11.03 21.15
CA GLU A 173 7.18 11.08 19.85
C GLU A 173 7.33 9.75 19.09
N GLN A 174 8.52 9.11 19.14
CA GLN A 174 8.71 7.78 18.56
C GLN A 174 7.80 6.73 19.22
N LEU A 175 7.70 6.75 20.57
CA LEU A 175 6.82 5.87 21.31
C LEU A 175 5.34 6.12 20.98
N LEU A 176 4.94 7.37 20.88
CA LEU A 176 3.56 7.72 20.50
C LEU A 176 3.20 7.14 19.12
N LEU A 177 4.09 7.30 18.14
CA LEU A 177 3.89 6.73 16.79
C LEU A 177 3.84 5.19 16.82
N ALA A 178 4.67 4.56 17.65
CA ALA A 178 4.65 3.10 17.83
C ALA A 178 3.38 2.60 18.54
N ASP A 179 2.85 3.34 19.53
CA ASP A 179 1.57 3.03 20.18
C ASP A 179 0.40 3.10 19.20
N GLN A 180 0.37 4.10 18.35
CA GLN A 180 -0.65 4.24 17.31
C GLN A 180 -0.58 3.11 16.26
N ALA A 181 0.63 2.68 15.89
CA ALA A 181 0.84 1.52 15.04
C ALA A 181 0.34 0.22 15.67
N LYS A 182 0.62 0.04 16.95
CA LYS A 182 0.13 -1.09 17.76
C LYS A 182 -1.39 -1.12 17.75
N GLU A 183 -2.03 0.02 18.05
CA GLU A 183 -3.48 0.14 18.05
C GLU A 183 -4.09 -0.19 16.69
N ALA A 184 -3.54 0.36 15.61
CA ALA A 184 -4.03 0.11 14.25
C ALA A 184 -3.99 -1.37 13.86
N ARG A 185 -3.00 -2.13 14.36
CA ARG A 185 -2.84 -3.54 14.00
C ARG A 185 -3.53 -4.49 14.97
N TRP A 186 -3.38 -4.29 16.28
CA TRP A 186 -3.80 -5.26 17.32
C TRP A 186 -4.92 -4.74 18.21
N GLY A 187 -5.28 -3.46 18.09
CA GLY A 187 -6.29 -2.81 18.94
C GLY A 187 -5.72 -2.32 20.27
N ASN A 188 -6.51 -1.49 20.98
CA ASN A 188 -6.10 -0.84 22.24
C ASN A 188 -5.83 -1.83 23.37
N GLU A 189 -6.57 -2.95 23.42
CA GLU A 189 -6.42 -4.00 24.44
C GLU A 189 -5.20 -4.90 24.22
N SER A 190 -4.35 -4.55 23.24
CA SER A 190 -3.19 -5.38 22.89
C SER A 190 -2.10 -5.30 23.96
N THR A 191 -1.55 -6.46 24.32
CA THR A 191 -0.41 -6.61 25.23
C THR A 191 0.95 -6.54 24.51
N VAL A 192 0.98 -6.17 23.24
CA VAL A 192 2.24 -5.91 22.53
C VAL A 192 2.91 -4.68 23.10
N ASP A 193 4.19 -4.79 23.43
CA ASP A 193 4.99 -3.65 23.85
C ASP A 193 5.40 -2.82 22.62
N SER A 194 4.97 -1.57 22.57
CA SER A 194 5.25 -0.66 21.45
C SER A 194 6.73 -0.42 21.24
N ARG A 195 7.55 -0.53 22.30
CA ARG A 195 9.04 -0.43 22.20
C ARG A 195 9.62 -1.47 21.25
N MET A 196 8.99 -2.64 21.13
CA MET A 196 9.41 -3.68 20.18
C MET A 196 9.27 -3.23 18.72
N LEU A 197 8.32 -2.31 18.43
CA LEU A 197 8.14 -1.76 17.11
C LEU A 197 9.24 -0.74 16.73
N LEU A 198 9.96 -0.22 17.69
CA LEU A 198 11.09 0.71 17.50
C LEU A 198 12.44 0.00 17.34
N THR A 199 12.49 -1.32 17.38
CA THR A 199 13.75 -2.06 17.26
C THR A 199 14.22 -2.10 15.80
N PRO A 200 15.37 -1.44 15.48
CA PRO A 200 15.91 -1.47 14.12
C PRO A 200 16.29 -2.90 13.70
N ARG A 201 16.08 -3.22 12.44
CA ARG A 201 16.47 -4.52 11.87
C ARG A 201 17.79 -4.45 11.11
N ARG A 202 18.24 -3.23 10.77
CA ARG A 202 19.46 -2.95 10.01
C ARG A 202 20.18 -1.74 10.62
N VAL A 203 21.44 -1.57 10.26
CA VAL A 203 22.24 -0.40 10.70
C VAL A 203 21.67 0.89 10.13
N GLU A 204 21.17 0.85 8.90
CA GLU A 204 20.57 1.96 8.18
C GLU A 204 19.28 2.47 8.85
N ASP A 205 18.65 1.64 9.67
CA ASP A 205 17.41 1.95 10.38
C ASP A 205 17.66 2.62 11.77
N SER A 206 18.90 3.01 12.10
CA SER A 206 19.26 3.59 13.42
C SER A 206 19.06 5.11 13.51
N GLY A 207 18.52 5.76 12.50
CA GLY A 207 18.22 7.20 12.52
C GLY A 207 17.06 7.56 13.45
N GLY A 208 17.14 8.79 14.02
CA GLY A 208 16.07 9.31 14.89
C GLY A 208 15.13 10.30 14.19
N ASP A 209 15.12 10.35 12.87
CA ASP A 209 14.18 11.15 12.08
C ASP A 209 12.85 10.43 11.88
N LEU A 210 11.85 11.20 11.50
CA LEU A 210 10.49 10.68 11.31
C LEU A 210 10.43 9.62 10.20
N TRP A 211 11.17 9.79 9.08
CA TRP A 211 11.18 8.83 7.99
C TRP A 211 11.75 7.47 8.41
N THR A 212 12.92 7.49 9.06
CA THR A 212 13.56 6.27 9.56
C THR A 212 12.68 5.58 10.61
N THR A 213 12.19 6.33 11.60
CA THR A 213 11.30 5.82 12.66
C THR A 213 10.03 5.20 12.08
N PHE A 214 9.40 5.88 11.13
CA PHE A 214 8.21 5.39 10.42
C PHE A 214 8.46 4.04 9.75
N ASN A 215 9.57 3.89 8.99
CA ASN A 215 9.89 2.66 8.30
C ASN A 215 10.18 1.50 9.25
N VAL A 216 10.89 1.75 10.35
CA VAL A 216 11.15 0.74 11.39
C VAL A 216 9.86 0.23 12.00
N ILE A 217 8.98 1.15 12.39
CA ILE A 217 7.67 0.80 12.96
C ILE A 217 6.82 0.05 11.93
N GLN A 218 6.75 0.52 10.70
CA GLN A 218 5.98 -0.11 9.63
C GLN A 218 6.46 -1.54 9.37
N GLU A 219 7.76 -1.76 9.23
CA GLU A 219 8.33 -3.08 8.99
C GLU A 219 8.03 -4.03 10.17
N ASN A 220 8.29 -3.61 11.40
CA ASN A 220 8.01 -4.40 12.58
C ASN A 220 6.53 -4.70 12.73
N THR A 221 5.66 -3.71 12.43
CA THR A 221 4.23 -3.90 12.45
C THR A 221 3.77 -4.91 11.41
N ILE A 222 4.32 -4.93 10.20
CA ILE A 222 3.92 -5.85 9.12
C ILE A 222 4.55 -7.23 9.30
N GLN A 223 5.86 -7.30 9.50
CA GLN A 223 6.58 -8.58 9.53
C GLN A 223 6.39 -9.33 10.86
N GLY A 224 6.19 -8.62 11.96
CA GLY A 224 6.14 -9.24 13.28
C GLY A 224 7.49 -9.87 13.66
N GLY A 225 7.47 -11.10 14.14
CA GLY A 225 8.70 -11.85 14.49
C GLY A 225 9.17 -11.65 15.93
N PHE A 226 8.52 -10.81 16.72
CA PHE A 226 8.84 -10.56 18.14
C PHE A 226 7.82 -11.24 19.06
N LYS A 227 8.24 -11.51 20.30
CA LYS A 227 7.37 -12.03 21.37
C LYS A 227 6.94 -10.87 22.26
N SER A 228 5.65 -10.81 22.56
CA SER A 228 5.20 -9.96 23.67
C SER A 228 5.61 -10.62 24.99
N GLU A 229 6.00 -9.82 25.99
CA GLU A 229 6.35 -10.30 27.32
C GLU A 229 5.21 -11.09 28.00
N THR A 230 3.97 -10.72 27.69
CA THR A 230 2.76 -11.33 28.26
C THR A 230 2.15 -12.42 27.39
N GLN A 231 2.44 -12.42 26.08
CA GLN A 231 1.94 -13.44 25.15
C GLN A 231 3.04 -14.45 24.81
N LYS A 232 2.79 -15.73 25.07
CA LYS A 232 3.70 -16.81 24.67
C LYS A 232 3.82 -16.97 23.14
N ARG A 233 3.07 -16.19 22.37
CA ARG A 233 2.99 -16.32 20.91
C ARG A 233 3.81 -15.22 20.22
N VAL A 234 4.52 -15.61 19.16
CA VAL A 234 5.22 -14.67 18.28
C VAL A 234 4.21 -13.93 17.41
N ALA A 235 4.36 -12.62 17.29
CA ALA A 235 3.60 -11.82 16.34
C ALA A 235 3.86 -12.34 14.90
N ARG A 236 2.80 -12.75 14.19
CA ARG A 236 2.91 -13.30 12.83
C ARG A 236 2.96 -12.19 11.81
N LYS A 237 3.54 -12.48 10.64
CA LYS A 237 3.47 -11.57 9.48
C LYS A 237 2.02 -11.26 9.11
N LEU A 238 1.75 -9.99 8.82
CA LEU A 238 0.46 -9.52 8.34
C LEU A 238 0.34 -9.80 6.83
N THR A 239 -0.60 -10.64 6.44
CA THR A 239 -0.78 -11.06 5.03
C THR A 239 -2.16 -10.71 4.46
N ASN A 240 -3.11 -10.34 5.31
CA ASN A 240 -4.44 -9.91 4.88
C ASN A 240 -4.35 -8.53 4.23
N MET A 241 -4.85 -8.40 3.00
CA MET A 241 -4.73 -7.18 2.20
C MET A 241 -5.45 -5.97 2.82
N ASP A 242 -6.66 -6.16 3.33
CA ASP A 242 -7.44 -5.07 3.93
C ASP A 242 -6.80 -4.59 5.24
N ALA A 243 -6.23 -5.51 6.02
CA ALA A 243 -5.51 -5.17 7.24
C ALA A 243 -4.16 -4.49 6.95
N LEU A 244 -3.44 -4.92 5.91
CA LEU A 244 -2.22 -4.24 5.44
C LEU A 244 -2.51 -2.80 5.03
N GLN A 245 -3.54 -2.60 4.21
CA GLN A 245 -3.94 -1.27 3.76
C GLN A 245 -4.33 -0.39 4.95
N ARG A 246 -5.20 -0.88 5.84
CA ARG A 246 -5.63 -0.12 7.03
C ARG A 246 -4.46 0.30 7.93
N VAL A 247 -3.52 -0.61 8.21
CA VAL A 247 -2.35 -0.33 9.05
C VAL A 247 -1.44 0.71 8.41
N ASN A 248 -1.15 0.56 7.12
CA ASN A 248 -0.29 1.50 6.40
C ASN A 248 -0.92 2.91 6.33
N MET A 249 -2.23 2.99 6.06
CA MET A 249 -2.95 4.27 6.05
C MET A 249 -2.92 4.96 7.40
N ALA A 250 -3.19 4.23 8.49
CA ALA A 250 -3.16 4.78 9.84
C ALA A 250 -1.76 5.30 10.19
N LEU A 251 -0.71 4.52 9.90
CA LEU A 251 0.68 4.92 10.12
C LEU A 251 1.07 6.16 9.34
N TRP A 252 0.73 6.21 8.06
CA TRP A 252 1.05 7.37 7.22
C TRP A 252 0.36 8.64 7.70
N SER A 253 -0.95 8.58 7.97
CA SER A 253 -1.72 9.71 8.49
C SER A 253 -1.12 10.26 9.79
N GLN A 254 -0.61 9.39 10.66
CA GLN A 254 0.06 9.80 11.90
C GLN A 254 1.41 10.49 11.62
N ALA A 255 2.18 9.94 10.69
CA ALA A 255 3.46 10.53 10.30
C ALA A 255 3.27 11.92 9.66
N GLU A 256 2.27 12.10 8.80
CA GLU A 256 1.91 13.40 8.24
C GLU A 256 1.46 14.39 9.31
N SER A 257 0.63 13.96 10.25
CA SER A 257 0.22 14.81 11.38
C SER A 257 1.43 15.28 12.19
N LEU A 258 2.39 14.39 12.48
CA LEU A 258 3.63 14.78 13.12
C LEU A 258 4.46 15.74 12.27
N LEU A 259 4.49 15.56 10.94
CA LEU A 259 5.23 16.47 10.05
C LEU A 259 4.66 17.89 10.07
N GLN A 260 3.34 18.05 10.21
CA GLN A 260 2.66 19.35 10.23
C GLN A 260 2.76 20.08 11.57
N THR A 261 3.02 19.39 12.67
CA THR A 261 3.11 19.96 14.03
C THR A 261 4.50 20.58 14.34
N ALA A 262 5.18 21.12 13.36
CA ALA A 262 6.49 21.79 13.53
C ALA A 262 6.35 23.25 13.90
#